data_adc38cb309e3b732d0f69e2b7e70564d
#
_entry.id   adc38cb309e3b732d0f69e2b7e70564d
#
_cell.length_a   1.000
_cell.length_b   1.000
_cell.length_c   1.000
_cell.angle_alpha   90.00
_cell.angle_beta   90.00
_cell.angle_gamma   90.00
#
_symmetry.space_group_name_H-M   'P 1'
#
loop_
_entity.id
_entity.type
_entity.pdbx_description
1 polymer ?
#
loop_
_entity_poly.entity_id
_entity_poly.type
_entity_poly.pdbx_seq_one_letter_code
_entity_poly.pdbx_strand_id
1 'polypeptide(L)'
;MPLTLILLRHAKSGWDDPIASDHERTLTDRGTRDAHAIGAWLRQHRYLPDAALSSDATRTRQTMQGVLSGLNQTDQTQYLSALYNASVDTILRLIKRQSAKTLLIC
;
A
#
# COMPACT_ATOMS: atom_id res chain seq x y z
N MET A 1 -7.33 8.51 21.30
CA MET A 1 -6.04 8.62 20.62
C MET A 1 -6.27 8.99 19.17
N PRO A 2 -5.72 10.10 18.67
CA PRO A 2 -5.84 10.39 17.27
C PRO A 2 -5.03 9.37 16.45
N LEU A 3 -5.68 8.79 15.46
CA LEU A 3 -5.05 7.92 14.49
C LEU A 3 -4.69 8.76 13.27
N THR A 4 -3.45 8.71 12.85
CA THR A 4 -3.06 9.22 11.54
C THR A 4 -3.22 8.10 10.52
N LEU A 5 -4.01 8.35 9.50
CA LEU A 5 -4.30 7.38 8.46
C LEU A 5 -3.69 7.87 7.14
N ILE A 6 -2.84 7.05 6.55
CA ILE A 6 -2.24 7.33 5.25
C ILE A 6 -2.88 6.35 4.26
N LEU A 7 -3.69 6.88 3.36
CA LEU A 7 -4.34 6.08 2.32
C LEU A 7 -3.55 6.21 1.03
N LEU A 8 -3.13 5.08 0.49
CA LEU A 8 -2.42 5.00 -0.78
C LEU A 8 -3.32 4.39 -1.84
N ARG A 9 -3.34 5.02 -2.99
CA ARG A 9 -3.78 4.38 -4.22
C ARG A 9 -2.58 3.62 -4.79
N HIS A 10 -2.82 2.41 -5.34
CA HIS A 10 -1.72 1.70 -5.99
C HIS A 10 -1.13 2.54 -7.12
N ALA A 11 0.17 2.37 -7.38
CA ALA A 11 0.87 3.06 -8.45
C ALA A 11 0.43 2.55 -9.82
N LYS A 12 0.93 3.17 -10.89
CA LYS A 12 0.54 2.84 -12.26
C LYS A 12 0.82 1.37 -12.56
N SER A 13 -0.24 0.62 -12.88
CA SER A 13 -0.15 -0.78 -13.30
C SER A 13 -0.44 -0.90 -14.79
N GLY A 14 0.05 -1.99 -15.40
CA GLY A 14 -0.08 -2.23 -16.84
C GLY A 14 -1.02 -3.38 -17.15
N TRP A 15 -1.37 -3.47 -18.44
CA TRP A 15 -2.15 -4.55 -19.01
C TRP A 15 -1.35 -5.26 -20.10
N ASP A 16 0.00 -5.28 -20.00
CA ASP A 16 0.88 -5.79 -21.05
C ASP A 16 0.84 -7.31 -21.16
N ASP A 17 0.50 -8.00 -20.05
CA ASP A 17 0.38 -9.45 -20.06
C ASP A 17 -1.07 -9.84 -20.34
N PRO A 18 -1.40 -10.37 -21.55
CA PRO A 18 -2.78 -10.69 -21.90
C PRO A 18 -3.34 -11.89 -21.15
N ILE A 19 -2.49 -12.69 -20.50
CA ILE A 19 -2.93 -13.86 -19.74
C ILE A 19 -2.98 -13.60 -18.24
N ALA A 20 -2.46 -12.46 -17.76
CA ALA A 20 -2.54 -12.11 -16.36
C ALA A 20 -3.97 -11.77 -15.96
N SER A 21 -4.42 -12.27 -14.80
CA SER A 21 -5.68 -11.84 -14.18
C SER A 21 -5.54 -10.41 -13.65
N ASP A 22 -6.68 -9.77 -13.34
CA ASP A 22 -6.64 -8.45 -12.69
C ASP A 22 -5.78 -8.47 -11.41
N HIS A 23 -5.94 -9.51 -10.60
CA HIS A 23 -5.18 -9.66 -9.35
C HIS A 23 -3.67 -9.76 -9.59
N GLU A 24 -3.24 -10.30 -10.72
CA GLU A 24 -1.84 -10.53 -11.06
C GLU A 24 -1.18 -9.39 -11.82
N ARG A 25 -1.91 -8.33 -12.15
CA ARG A 25 -1.33 -7.19 -12.88
C ARG A 25 -0.21 -6.56 -12.08
N THR A 26 0.91 -6.30 -12.76
CA THR A 26 2.10 -5.67 -12.16
C THR A 26 2.13 -4.18 -12.38
N LEU A 27 2.94 -3.48 -11.60
CA LEU A 27 3.21 -2.06 -11.83
C LEU A 27 4.03 -1.89 -13.13
N THR A 28 3.84 -0.72 -13.76
CA THR A 28 4.76 -0.27 -14.80
C THR A 28 6.08 0.18 -14.17
N ASP A 29 7.13 0.34 -14.97
CA ASP A 29 8.41 0.89 -14.49
C ASP A 29 8.21 2.25 -13.85
N ARG A 30 7.39 3.12 -14.46
CA ARG A 30 7.02 4.41 -13.89
C ARG A 30 6.33 4.26 -12.55
N GLY A 31 5.39 3.32 -12.46
CA GLY A 31 4.67 3.06 -11.21
C GLY A 31 5.61 2.62 -10.08
N THR A 32 6.59 1.78 -10.40
CA THR A 32 7.60 1.35 -9.43
C THR A 32 8.43 2.54 -8.92
N ARG A 33 8.87 3.42 -9.82
CA ARG A 33 9.60 4.63 -9.44
C ARG A 33 8.75 5.57 -8.61
N ASP A 34 7.48 5.75 -8.99
CA ASP A 34 6.55 6.64 -8.28
C ASP A 34 6.29 6.14 -6.84
N ALA A 35 6.16 4.84 -6.66
CA ALA A 35 5.96 4.25 -5.33
C ALA A 35 7.15 4.56 -4.41
N HIS A 36 8.38 4.39 -4.90
CA HIS A 36 9.59 4.73 -4.14
C HIS A 36 9.64 6.22 -3.82
N ALA A 37 9.31 7.07 -4.79
CA ALA A 37 9.29 8.53 -4.59
C ALA A 37 8.28 8.96 -3.53
N ILE A 38 7.10 8.33 -3.49
CA ILE A 38 6.09 8.59 -2.46
C ILE A 38 6.64 8.22 -1.08
N GLY A 39 7.30 7.08 -0.96
CA GLY A 39 7.93 6.68 0.30
C GLY A 39 8.97 7.67 0.78
N ALA A 40 9.81 8.16 -0.12
CA ALA A 40 10.81 9.18 0.18
C ALA A 40 10.15 10.48 0.62
N TRP A 41 9.07 10.88 -0.04
CA TRP A 41 8.30 12.06 0.34
C TRP A 41 7.71 11.94 1.74
N LEU A 42 7.11 10.78 2.05
CA LEU A 42 6.56 10.51 3.38
C LEU A 42 7.66 10.61 4.45
N ARG A 43 8.84 10.06 4.18
CA ARG A 43 9.97 10.11 5.08
C ARG A 43 10.42 11.56 5.33
N GLN A 44 10.53 12.35 4.28
CA GLN A 44 10.94 13.75 4.38
C GLN A 44 9.97 14.58 5.21
N HIS A 45 8.66 14.28 5.14
CA HIS A 45 7.61 14.97 5.86
C HIS A 45 7.27 14.30 7.20
N ARG A 46 8.04 13.30 7.61
CA ARG A 46 7.92 12.58 8.88
C ARG A 46 6.57 11.88 9.06
N TYR A 47 5.96 11.44 7.97
CA TYR A 47 4.80 10.54 8.02
C TYR A 47 5.32 9.11 8.08
N LEU A 48 5.67 8.66 9.30
CA LEU A 48 6.31 7.37 9.52
C LEU A 48 5.28 6.38 10.07
N PRO A 49 4.78 5.45 9.24
CA PRO A 49 3.80 4.48 9.72
C PRO A 49 4.44 3.48 10.69
N ASP A 50 3.68 3.08 11.69
CA ASP A 50 4.07 2.01 12.61
C ASP A 50 3.28 0.72 12.34
N ALA A 51 2.34 0.75 11.40
CA ALA A 51 1.67 -0.43 10.87
C ALA A 51 1.26 -0.20 9.42
N ALA A 52 1.20 -1.27 8.64
CA ALA A 52 0.80 -1.21 7.25
C ALA A 52 -0.09 -2.39 6.89
N LEU A 53 -1.17 -2.09 6.19
CA LEU A 53 -2.10 -3.07 5.63
C LEU A 53 -2.17 -2.87 4.13
N SER A 54 -2.24 -3.95 3.38
CA SER A 54 -2.37 -3.87 1.92
C SER A 54 -3.27 -4.98 1.40
N SER A 55 -3.97 -4.69 0.31
CA SER A 55 -4.53 -5.74 -0.53
C SER A 55 -3.43 -6.70 -0.96
N ASP A 56 -3.79 -7.95 -1.21
CA ASP A 56 -2.86 -8.96 -1.68
C ASP A 56 -2.68 -8.98 -3.19
N ALA A 57 -3.31 -8.09 -3.94
CA ALA A 57 -3.08 -7.94 -5.37
C ALA A 57 -1.60 -7.62 -5.65
N THR A 58 -1.08 -8.11 -6.76
CA THR A 58 0.33 -7.89 -7.10
C THR A 58 0.66 -6.41 -7.16
N ARG A 59 -0.19 -5.59 -7.80
CA ARG A 59 0.03 -4.15 -7.92
C ARG A 59 0.10 -3.42 -6.58
N THR A 60 -0.70 -3.83 -5.59
CA THR A 60 -0.66 -3.22 -4.26
C THR A 60 0.53 -3.71 -3.45
N ARG A 61 0.91 -4.99 -3.57
CA ARG A 61 2.13 -5.52 -2.96
C ARG A 61 3.37 -4.76 -3.44
N GLN A 62 3.47 -4.56 -4.75
CA GLN A 62 4.60 -3.86 -5.35
C GLN A 62 4.62 -2.39 -4.95
N THR A 63 3.44 -1.75 -4.89
CA THR A 63 3.32 -0.36 -4.43
C THR A 63 3.82 -0.25 -2.99
N MET A 64 3.33 -1.12 -2.10
CA MET A 64 3.71 -1.09 -0.68
C MET A 64 5.21 -1.33 -0.52
N GLN A 65 5.79 -2.30 -1.23
CA GLN A 65 7.22 -2.57 -1.19
C GLN A 65 8.04 -1.36 -1.62
N GLY A 66 7.61 -0.68 -2.69
CA GLY A 66 8.27 0.53 -3.16
C GLY A 66 8.19 1.68 -2.16
N VAL A 67 7.02 1.90 -1.59
CA VAL A 67 6.80 2.95 -0.59
C VAL A 67 7.65 2.70 0.67
N LEU A 68 7.66 1.46 1.16
CA LEU A 68 8.46 1.11 2.35
C LEU A 68 9.95 1.23 2.08
N SER A 69 10.40 0.88 0.87
CA SER A 69 11.80 1.10 0.47
C SER A 69 12.16 2.58 0.51
N GLY A 70 11.29 3.45 -0.03
CA GLY A 70 11.49 4.90 0.03
C GLY A 70 11.47 5.47 1.45
N LEU A 71 10.70 4.82 2.34
CA LEU A 71 10.65 5.15 3.77
C LEU A 71 11.86 4.63 4.54
N ASN A 72 12.71 3.79 3.94
CA ASN A 72 13.78 3.06 4.60
C ASN A 72 13.26 2.16 5.74
N GLN A 73 12.11 1.54 5.53
CA GLN A 73 11.50 0.62 6.50
C GLN A 73 11.48 -0.81 5.97
N THR A 74 11.63 -1.76 6.87
CA THR A 74 11.45 -3.18 6.58
C THR A 74 9.98 -3.47 6.30
N ASP A 75 9.70 -4.33 5.33
CA ASP A 75 8.33 -4.69 5.00
C ASP A 75 7.76 -5.64 6.07
N GLN A 76 6.92 -5.09 6.93
CA GLN A 76 6.12 -5.82 7.91
C GLN A 76 4.63 -5.66 7.62
N THR A 77 4.28 -5.43 6.37
CA THR A 77 2.91 -5.24 5.92
C THR A 77 2.10 -6.53 6.09
N GLN A 78 0.88 -6.39 6.56
CA GLN A 78 -0.11 -7.46 6.49
C GLN A 78 -0.82 -7.38 5.15
N TYR A 79 -0.66 -8.41 4.33
CA TYR A 79 -1.31 -8.51 3.03
C TYR A 79 -2.58 -9.31 3.18
N LEU A 80 -3.73 -8.67 2.89
CA LEU A 80 -5.05 -9.21 3.20
C LEU A 80 -5.89 -9.31 1.94
N SER A 81 -6.38 -10.51 1.63
CA SER A 81 -7.31 -10.70 0.51
C SER A 81 -8.60 -9.92 0.71
N ALA A 82 -9.01 -9.69 1.97
CA ALA A 82 -10.19 -8.90 2.30
C ALA A 82 -10.10 -7.45 1.80
N LEU A 83 -8.90 -6.94 1.55
CA LEU A 83 -8.71 -5.58 1.01
C LEU A 83 -8.75 -5.54 -0.52
N TYR A 84 -8.71 -6.68 -1.20
CA TYR A 84 -8.82 -6.71 -2.65
C TYR A 84 -10.23 -6.30 -3.07
N ASN A 85 -10.35 -5.20 -3.81
CA ASN A 85 -11.64 -4.61 -4.20
C ASN A 85 -12.60 -4.42 -3.02
N ALA A 86 -12.06 -4.04 -1.86
CA ALA A 86 -12.82 -3.96 -0.63
C ALA A 86 -13.83 -2.82 -0.63
N SER A 87 -14.96 -3.05 0.05
CA SER A 87 -15.92 -1.99 0.35
C SER A 87 -15.39 -1.06 1.44
N VAL A 88 -15.98 0.14 1.52
CA VAL A 88 -15.67 1.10 2.59
C VAL A 88 -15.89 0.47 3.97
N ASP A 89 -16.97 -0.28 4.15
CA ASP A 89 -17.27 -0.93 5.42
C ASP A 89 -16.20 -1.93 5.84
N THR A 90 -15.68 -2.71 4.90
CA THR A 90 -14.59 -3.66 5.17
C THR A 90 -13.32 -2.93 5.60
N ILE A 91 -12.96 -1.87 4.88
CA ILE A 91 -11.78 -1.05 5.19
C ILE A 91 -11.92 -0.44 6.60
N LEU A 92 -13.07 0.15 6.91
CA LEU A 92 -13.30 0.76 8.22
C LEU A 92 -13.22 -0.26 9.35
N ARG A 93 -13.75 -1.47 9.16
CA ARG A 93 -13.65 -2.53 10.18
C ARG A 93 -12.20 -2.91 10.44
N LEU A 94 -11.39 -3.01 9.38
CA LEU A 94 -9.97 -3.34 9.53
C LEU A 94 -9.21 -2.22 10.25
N ILE A 95 -9.51 -0.97 9.94
CA ILE A 95 -8.91 0.19 10.61
C ILE A 95 -9.22 0.17 12.11
N LYS A 96 -10.47 -0.10 12.47
CA LYS A 96 -10.92 -0.12 13.88
C LYS A 96 -10.22 -1.20 14.71
N ARG A 97 -9.69 -2.25 14.08
CA ARG A 97 -8.96 -3.32 14.77
C ARG A 97 -7.50 -2.98 15.03
N GLN A 98 -7.01 -1.87 14.45
CA GLN A 98 -5.60 -1.50 14.57
C GLN A 98 -5.36 -0.65 15.80
N SER A 99 -4.24 -0.91 16.49
CA SER A 99 -3.79 -0.10 17.62
C SER A 99 -2.67 0.87 17.23
N ALA A 100 -2.33 0.95 15.96
CA ALA A 100 -1.27 1.81 15.45
C ALA A 100 -1.60 3.28 15.64
N LYS A 101 -0.58 4.11 15.83
CA LYS A 101 -0.71 5.57 15.85
C LYS A 101 -0.76 6.14 14.44
N THR A 102 0.01 5.57 13.53
CA THR A 102 0.05 5.95 12.12
C THR A 102 -0.07 4.68 11.29
N LEU A 103 -1.16 4.57 10.56
CA LEU A 103 -1.50 3.38 9.77
C LEU A 103 -1.41 3.72 8.29
N LEU A 104 -0.67 2.91 7.54
CA LEU A 104 -0.54 2.99 6.10
C LEU A 104 -1.39 1.89 5.47
N ILE A 105 -2.26 2.26 4.53
CA ILE A 105 -3.12 1.29 3.82
C ILE A 105 -3.00 1.50 2.32
N CYS A 106 -2.82 0.40 1.61
CA CYS A 106 -2.85 0.39 0.15
C CYS A 106 -3.92 -0.55 -0.43
#